data_5d72f7c1bfc50ebe42257448b4a8868f
#
_entry.id   5d72f7c1bfc50ebe42257448b4a8868f
#
_cell.length_a   1.000
_cell.length_b   1.000
_cell.length_c   1.000
_cell.angle_alpha   90.00
_cell.angle_beta   90.00
_cell.angle_gamma   90.00
#
_symmetry.space_group_name_H-M   'P 1'
#
loop_
_entity.id
_entity.type
_entity.pdbx_description
1 polymer ?
#
loop_
_entity_poly.entity_id
_entity_poly.type
_entity_poly.pdbx_seq_one_letter_code
_entity_poly.pdbx_strand_id
1 'polypeptide(L)'
;MNDQEDTELSAAIKLKMIRYDAPLELRMQILAVVDQHDRLSTATPQKRFFTSWRLHWAGIGLAFTFGVIASVATMLFQSMSGEADHVPQELVANHIRSLMVTHLSDVISSDQHTVKPWFNGKLDFSPPVHDLASEGFPLLGGRLDYVDQHSIAALIYGRQQHKINLFIWPSKKAASQITKSLNRQGFNVVEWNDSGMQFWAVSDLNAQDLQNFSQLLLRKP
;
A
#
# COMPACT_ATOMS: atom_id res chain seq x y z
N MET A 1 -28.44 -36.92 -58.19
CA MET A 1 -28.66 -37.59 -59.47
C MET A 1 -27.31 -37.96 -60.10
N ASN A 2 -26.26 -38.25 -59.31
CA ASN A 2 -24.90 -38.64 -59.80
C ASN A 2 -24.38 -39.98 -59.19
N ASP A 3 -24.95 -40.52 -58.12
CA ASP A 3 -24.44 -41.76 -57.52
C ASP A 3 -24.67 -43.04 -58.35
N GLN A 4 -25.68 -43.04 -59.23
CA GLN A 4 -25.97 -44.16 -60.07
C GLN A 4 -25.04 -44.27 -61.34
N GLU A 5 -24.68 -43.14 -61.92
CA GLU A 5 -23.73 -43.06 -63.03
C GLU A 5 -22.31 -43.47 -62.60
N ASP A 6 -21.88 -43.04 -61.43
CA ASP A 6 -20.55 -43.41 -60.84
C ASP A 6 -20.46 -44.90 -60.54
N THR A 7 -21.59 -45.50 -60.14
CA THR A 7 -21.63 -46.96 -59.81
C THR A 7 -21.57 -47.80 -61.13
N GLU A 8 -22.26 -47.37 -62.19
CA GLU A 8 -22.21 -48.05 -63.48
C GLU A 8 -20.86 -47.90 -64.19
N LEU A 9 -20.25 -46.72 -64.14
CA LEU A 9 -18.91 -46.45 -64.61
C LEU A 9 -17.85 -47.29 -63.92
N SER A 10 -17.94 -47.40 -62.61
CA SER A 10 -17.07 -48.23 -61.80
C SER A 10 -17.17 -49.72 -62.10
N ALA A 11 -18.39 -50.21 -62.36
CA ALA A 11 -18.64 -51.60 -62.77
C ALA A 11 -18.07 -51.89 -64.16
N ALA A 12 -18.26 -50.95 -65.13
CA ALA A 12 -17.74 -51.07 -66.47
C ALA A 12 -16.21 -51.08 -66.55
N ILE A 13 -15.57 -50.28 -65.76
CA ILE A 13 -14.09 -50.22 -65.58
C ILE A 13 -13.58 -51.54 -65.03
N LYS A 14 -14.18 -52.09 -64.02
CA LYS A 14 -13.77 -53.37 -63.39
C LYS A 14 -13.88 -54.53 -64.34
N LEU A 15 -14.87 -54.55 -65.29
CA LEU A 15 -15.08 -55.62 -66.30
C LEU A 15 -14.05 -55.55 -67.42
N LYS A 16 -13.50 -54.40 -67.73
CA LYS A 16 -12.62 -54.17 -68.85
C LYS A 16 -11.14 -54.15 -68.52
N MET A 17 -10.80 -54.18 -67.23
CA MET A 17 -9.42 -54.21 -66.79
C MET A 17 -8.87 -55.65 -66.90
N ILE A 18 -7.91 -55.82 -67.78
CA ILE A 18 -7.10 -57.06 -67.88
C ILE A 18 -6.25 -57.13 -66.60
N ARG A 19 -6.54 -58.08 -65.68
CA ARG A 19 -5.72 -58.35 -64.50
C ARG A 19 -4.38 -58.99 -64.99
N TYR A 20 -3.32 -58.27 -64.86
CA TYR A 20 -1.98 -58.78 -64.92
C TYR A 20 -1.54 -59.29 -63.58
N ASP A 21 -1.10 -60.55 -63.49
CA ASP A 21 -0.46 -61.05 -62.27
C ASP A 21 0.89 -60.35 -62.09
N ALA A 22 1.07 -59.73 -60.99
CA ALA A 22 2.31 -59.01 -60.65
C ALA A 22 3.46 -60.01 -60.56
N PRO A 23 4.63 -59.70 -61.19
CA PRO A 23 5.84 -60.50 -61.02
C PRO A 23 6.14 -60.78 -59.53
N LEU A 24 6.61 -62.00 -59.27
CA LEU A 24 6.89 -62.46 -57.88
C LEU A 24 7.87 -61.53 -57.16
N GLU A 25 8.81 -60.96 -57.88
CA GLU A 25 9.79 -60.00 -57.38
C GLU A 25 9.18 -58.72 -56.84
N LEU A 26 8.19 -58.16 -57.56
CA LEU A 26 7.48 -56.95 -57.12
C LEU A 26 6.66 -57.20 -55.86
N ARG A 27 6.07 -58.38 -55.76
CA ARG A 27 5.31 -58.80 -54.62
C ARG A 27 6.21 -58.94 -53.38
N MET A 28 7.41 -59.50 -53.56
CA MET A 28 8.40 -59.63 -52.47
C MET A 28 8.95 -58.28 -52.03
N GLN A 29 9.17 -57.35 -52.96
CA GLN A 29 9.62 -56.01 -52.64
C GLN A 29 8.55 -55.22 -51.85
N ILE A 30 7.29 -55.29 -52.24
CA ILE A 30 6.20 -54.64 -51.52
C ILE A 30 6.03 -55.22 -50.14
N LEU A 31 6.10 -56.54 -49.95
CA LEU A 31 6.03 -57.19 -48.65
C LEU A 31 7.22 -56.79 -47.73
N ALA A 32 8.42 -56.67 -48.30
CA ALA A 32 9.60 -56.21 -47.55
C ALA A 32 9.46 -54.75 -47.08
N VAL A 33 8.88 -53.87 -47.91
CA VAL A 33 8.61 -52.46 -47.55
C VAL A 33 7.55 -52.35 -46.47
N VAL A 34 6.48 -53.15 -46.56
CA VAL A 34 5.39 -53.21 -45.58
C VAL A 34 5.93 -53.73 -44.22
N ASP A 35 6.72 -54.83 -44.24
CA ASP A 35 7.35 -55.37 -43.01
C ASP A 35 8.33 -54.38 -42.36
N GLN A 36 9.05 -53.62 -43.16
CA GLN A 36 9.91 -52.54 -42.69
C GLN A 36 9.11 -51.39 -42.08
N HIS A 37 7.94 -51.05 -42.64
CA HIS A 37 7.05 -50.01 -42.15
C HIS A 37 6.40 -50.43 -40.81
N ASP A 38 5.98 -51.70 -40.71
CA ASP A 38 5.42 -52.25 -39.47
C ASP A 38 6.47 -52.31 -38.33
N ARG A 39 7.72 -52.63 -38.63
CA ARG A 39 8.79 -52.62 -37.65
C ARG A 39 9.12 -51.21 -37.16
N LEU A 40 8.93 -50.18 -37.99
CA LEU A 40 9.07 -48.77 -37.58
C LEU A 40 7.86 -48.25 -36.80
N SER A 41 6.66 -48.85 -37.04
CA SER A 41 5.44 -48.51 -36.33
C SER A 41 5.31 -49.14 -34.94
N THR A 42 6.07 -50.17 -34.60
CA THR A 42 6.07 -50.80 -33.29
C THR A 42 6.99 -50.10 -32.28
N ALA A 43 7.49 -48.88 -32.59
CA ALA A 43 8.06 -48.03 -31.58
C ALA A 43 6.90 -47.64 -30.63
N THR A 44 6.88 -48.28 -29.48
CA THR A 44 5.97 -48.09 -28.36
C THR A 44 5.60 -46.63 -28.16
N PRO A 45 4.31 -46.28 -28.00
CA PRO A 45 3.92 -44.92 -27.67
C PRO A 45 4.53 -44.59 -26.30
N GLN A 46 5.48 -43.71 -26.30
CA GLN A 46 6.14 -43.18 -25.12
C GLN A 46 5.10 -42.44 -24.28
N LYS A 47 4.45 -43.14 -23.34
CA LYS A 47 3.51 -42.57 -22.34
C LYS A 47 4.15 -41.53 -21.43
N ARG A 48 5.34 -41.07 -21.71
CA ARG A 48 6.12 -40.12 -20.89
C ARG A 48 5.85 -38.65 -21.15
N PHE A 49 5.23 -38.27 -22.27
CA PHE A 49 5.01 -36.85 -22.60
C PHE A 49 3.89 -36.18 -21.80
N PHE A 50 2.88 -36.93 -21.38
CA PHE A 50 1.76 -36.34 -20.63
C PHE A 50 2.06 -36.05 -19.16
N THR A 51 2.98 -36.77 -18.55
CA THR A 51 3.31 -36.57 -17.13
C THR A 51 4.23 -35.34 -16.93
N SER A 52 5.12 -35.07 -17.86
CA SER A 52 5.99 -33.90 -17.80
C SER A 52 5.21 -32.60 -18.05
N TRP A 53 4.25 -32.60 -18.93
CA TRP A 53 3.43 -31.41 -19.20
C TRP A 53 2.57 -31.03 -18.00
N ARG A 54 1.96 -31.98 -17.31
CA ARG A 54 1.21 -31.70 -16.07
C ARG A 54 2.08 -31.13 -14.96
N LEU A 55 3.34 -31.58 -14.86
CA LEU A 55 4.29 -31.05 -13.87
C LEU A 55 4.71 -29.61 -14.17
N HIS A 56 4.87 -29.25 -15.45
CA HIS A 56 5.20 -27.87 -15.85
C HIS A 56 4.05 -26.89 -15.58
N TRP A 57 2.80 -27.31 -15.81
CA TRP A 57 1.64 -26.49 -15.51
C TRP A 57 1.40 -26.34 -14.01
N ALA A 58 1.71 -27.36 -13.20
CA ALA A 58 1.66 -27.28 -11.74
C ALA A 58 2.75 -26.30 -11.21
N GLY A 59 3.93 -26.28 -11.79
CA GLY A 59 4.98 -25.33 -11.44
C GLY A 59 4.62 -23.88 -11.79
N ILE A 60 4.02 -23.65 -12.95
CA ILE A 60 3.57 -22.31 -13.38
C ILE A 60 2.43 -21.81 -12.49
N GLY A 61 1.47 -22.67 -12.14
CA GLY A 61 0.39 -22.33 -11.21
C GLY A 61 0.88 -21.93 -9.84
N LEU A 62 1.87 -22.66 -9.30
CA LEU A 62 2.47 -22.37 -7.99
C LEU A 62 3.29 -21.08 -8.01
N ALA A 63 4.03 -20.79 -9.08
CA ALA A 63 4.78 -19.56 -9.25
C ALA A 63 3.84 -18.35 -9.36
N PHE A 64 2.72 -18.50 -10.08
CA PHE A 64 1.73 -17.43 -10.22
C PHE A 64 1.01 -17.11 -8.90
N THR A 65 0.60 -18.14 -8.15
CA THR A 65 -0.01 -17.93 -6.83
C THR A 65 0.96 -17.29 -5.84
N PHE A 66 2.23 -17.69 -5.85
CA PHE A 66 3.26 -17.07 -5.00
C PHE A 66 3.51 -15.62 -5.39
N GLY A 67 3.52 -15.29 -6.69
CA GLY A 67 3.64 -13.93 -7.21
C GLY A 67 2.47 -13.03 -6.77
N VAL A 68 1.24 -13.53 -6.83
CA VAL A 68 0.05 -12.79 -6.39
C VAL A 68 0.08 -12.56 -4.88
N ILE A 69 0.41 -13.58 -4.09
CA ILE A 69 0.50 -13.46 -2.62
C ILE A 69 1.62 -12.47 -2.24
N ALA A 70 2.78 -12.53 -2.87
CA ALA A 70 3.87 -11.59 -2.63
C ALA A 70 3.49 -10.16 -3.02
N SER A 71 2.79 -9.97 -4.13
CA SER A 71 2.30 -8.67 -4.58
C SER A 71 1.28 -8.08 -3.61
N VAL A 72 0.29 -8.88 -3.16
CA VAL A 72 -0.70 -8.46 -2.17
C VAL A 72 -0.03 -8.15 -0.82
N ALA A 73 0.90 -9.00 -0.38
CA ALA A 73 1.63 -8.77 0.87
C ALA A 73 2.47 -7.47 0.80
N THR A 74 3.12 -7.21 -0.33
CA THR A 74 3.88 -5.97 -0.54
C THR A 74 2.95 -4.75 -0.55
N MET A 75 1.79 -4.85 -1.20
CA MET A 75 0.80 -3.78 -1.24
C MET A 75 0.23 -3.49 0.16
N LEU A 76 -0.10 -4.52 0.94
CA LEU A 76 -0.55 -4.38 2.33
C LEU A 76 0.56 -3.81 3.23
N PHE A 77 1.80 -4.24 3.05
CA PHE A 77 2.94 -3.71 3.81
C PHE A 77 3.20 -2.23 3.49
N GLN A 78 3.10 -1.82 2.24
CA GLN A 78 3.25 -0.42 1.84
C GLN A 78 2.10 0.45 2.36
N SER A 79 0.84 -0.03 2.35
CA SER A 79 -0.28 0.72 2.92
C SER A 79 -0.16 0.89 4.44
N MET A 80 0.28 -0.12 5.16
CA MET A 80 0.52 -0.03 6.61
C MET A 80 1.68 0.91 6.97
N SER A 81 2.70 1.00 6.12
CA SER A 81 3.85 1.90 6.35
C SER A 81 3.55 3.35 5.97
N GLY A 82 2.66 3.58 5.01
CA GLY A 82 2.26 4.90 4.54
C GLY A 82 1.42 5.68 5.56
N GLU A 83 0.50 5.01 6.27
CA GLU A 83 -0.36 5.65 7.26
C GLU A 83 0.41 6.17 8.48
N ALA A 84 1.45 5.46 8.93
CA ALA A 84 2.22 5.83 10.10
C ALA A 84 3.04 7.14 9.94
N ASP A 85 3.39 7.51 8.71
CA ASP A 85 4.22 8.68 8.42
C ASP A 85 3.43 9.89 7.88
N HIS A 86 2.15 9.73 7.58
CA HIS A 86 1.31 10.76 6.97
C HIS A 86 1.03 11.92 7.94
N VAL A 87 0.59 11.64 9.16
CA VAL A 87 0.24 12.67 10.15
C VAL A 87 1.43 13.57 10.51
N PRO A 88 2.63 13.05 10.88
CA PRO A 88 3.77 13.92 11.15
C PRO A 88 4.15 14.84 9.98
N GLN A 89 4.05 14.36 8.76
CA GLN A 89 4.37 15.15 7.57
C GLN A 89 3.35 16.29 7.36
N GLU A 90 2.07 16.02 7.55
CA GLU A 90 1.00 17.01 7.45
C GLU A 90 1.14 18.07 8.54
N LEU A 91 1.46 17.69 9.78
CA LEU A 91 1.68 18.61 10.89
C LEU A 91 2.87 19.53 10.65
N VAL A 92 3.97 19.02 10.09
CA VAL A 92 5.12 19.86 9.70
C VAL A 92 4.73 20.81 8.59
N ALA A 93 3.98 20.37 7.59
CA ALA A 93 3.50 21.26 6.53
C ALA A 93 2.57 22.36 7.07
N ASN A 94 1.68 22.02 8.02
CA ASN A 94 0.81 23.00 8.70
C ASN A 94 1.63 23.97 9.55
N HIS A 95 2.67 23.49 10.26
CA HIS A 95 3.58 24.37 11.00
C HIS A 95 4.29 25.35 10.06
N ILE A 96 4.89 24.88 8.97
CA ILE A 96 5.55 25.75 7.97
C ILE A 96 4.57 26.79 7.41
N ARG A 97 3.36 26.37 7.05
CA ARG A 97 2.33 27.26 6.55
C ARG A 97 1.96 28.34 7.57
N SER A 98 1.88 27.97 8.84
CA SER A 98 1.55 28.91 9.91
C SER A 98 2.60 29.98 10.14
N LEU A 99 3.88 29.72 9.81
CA LEU A 99 4.96 30.70 9.91
C LEU A 99 4.90 31.74 8.78
N MET A 100 4.10 31.50 7.73
CA MET A 100 3.90 32.50 6.67
C MET A 100 3.06 33.68 7.21
N VAL A 101 3.26 34.84 6.62
CA VAL A 101 2.61 36.08 7.05
C VAL A 101 1.08 35.91 7.16
N THR A 102 0.50 36.27 8.31
CA THR A 102 -0.93 36.31 8.64
C THR A 102 -1.61 35.02 9.04
N HIS A 103 -0.93 33.86 9.13
CA HIS A 103 -1.57 32.57 9.47
C HIS A 103 -1.11 31.94 10.78
N LEU A 104 -0.39 32.69 11.62
CA LEU A 104 0.17 32.11 12.85
C LEU A 104 -0.94 31.73 13.85
N SER A 105 -1.91 32.60 14.07
CA SER A 105 -3.03 32.38 15.01
C SER A 105 -4.29 33.12 14.60
N ASP A 106 -5.46 32.52 14.86
CA ASP A 106 -6.77 33.14 14.67
C ASP A 106 -7.20 33.93 15.89
N VAL A 107 -6.76 33.52 17.07
CA VAL A 107 -6.88 34.28 18.31
C VAL A 107 -5.49 34.58 18.88
N ILE A 108 -5.17 35.85 19.00
CA ILE A 108 -3.89 36.31 19.52
C ILE A 108 -4.10 36.68 20.99
N SER A 109 -3.56 35.90 21.91
CA SER A 109 -3.60 36.17 23.33
C SER A 109 -2.60 35.29 24.09
N SER A 110 -1.97 35.86 25.10
CA SER A 110 -1.16 35.12 26.08
C SER A 110 -1.97 34.55 27.23
N ASP A 111 -3.24 34.94 27.33
CA ASP A 111 -4.13 34.51 28.39
C ASP A 111 -4.89 33.25 28.00
N GLN A 112 -4.68 32.16 28.75
CA GLN A 112 -5.39 30.90 28.57
C GLN A 112 -6.92 31.04 28.73
N HIS A 113 -7.38 32.01 29.55
CA HIS A 113 -8.80 32.28 29.78
C HIS A 113 -9.46 32.98 28.58
N THR A 114 -8.67 33.50 27.66
CA THR A 114 -9.12 34.03 26.38
C THR A 114 -9.02 32.97 25.29
N VAL A 115 -7.90 32.25 25.22
CA VAL A 115 -7.62 31.28 24.13
C VAL A 115 -8.52 30.04 24.27
N LYS A 116 -8.65 29.48 25.48
CA LYS A 116 -9.44 28.25 25.68
C LYS A 116 -10.93 28.43 25.32
N PRO A 117 -11.65 29.46 25.78
CA PRO A 117 -13.05 29.66 25.38
C PRO A 117 -13.24 30.00 23.91
N TRP A 118 -12.22 30.52 23.23
CA TRP A 118 -12.32 30.83 21.81
C TRP A 118 -12.60 29.59 20.94
N PHE A 119 -12.18 28.39 21.38
CA PHE A 119 -12.46 27.13 20.72
C PHE A 119 -13.90 26.63 20.94
N ASN A 120 -14.63 27.18 21.92
CA ASN A 120 -16.00 26.74 22.22
C ASN A 120 -16.91 26.99 20.99
N GLY A 121 -17.67 25.97 20.60
CA GLY A 121 -18.56 26.01 19.44
C GLY A 121 -17.86 25.95 18.09
N LYS A 122 -16.53 25.89 18.06
CA LYS A 122 -15.73 25.68 16.84
C LYS A 122 -15.18 24.24 16.74
N LEU A 123 -14.98 23.61 17.90
CA LEU A 123 -14.58 22.22 18.03
C LEU A 123 -15.61 21.48 18.87
N ASP A 124 -15.74 20.18 18.67
CA ASP A 124 -16.58 19.27 19.45
C ASP A 124 -15.92 18.81 20.77
N PHE A 125 -14.73 19.31 21.05
CA PHE A 125 -13.98 19.09 22.28
C PHE A 125 -13.37 20.40 22.79
N SER A 126 -12.95 20.41 24.07
CA SER A 126 -12.27 21.55 24.67
C SER A 126 -10.79 21.23 24.84
N PRO A 127 -9.87 21.88 24.09
CA PRO A 127 -8.44 21.63 24.21
C PRO A 127 -7.95 22.12 25.58
N PRO A 128 -7.05 21.39 26.25
CA PRO A 128 -6.35 21.90 27.43
C PRO A 128 -5.38 23.02 27.00
N VAL A 129 -5.52 24.18 27.60
CA VAL A 129 -4.66 25.35 27.38
C VAL A 129 -3.97 25.71 28.69
N HIS A 130 -2.65 25.69 28.71
CA HIS A 130 -1.86 25.97 29.91
C HIS A 130 -0.95 27.18 29.67
N ASP A 131 -0.84 28.04 30.67
CA ASP A 131 0.18 29.07 30.70
C ASP A 131 1.52 28.45 31.16
N LEU A 132 2.54 28.59 30.31
CA LEU A 132 3.91 28.13 30.57
C LEU A 132 4.91 29.30 30.47
N ALA A 133 4.45 30.54 30.66
CA ALA A 133 5.31 31.72 30.55
C ALA A 133 6.41 31.70 31.60
N SER A 134 6.12 31.26 32.84
CA SER A 134 7.11 31.14 33.91
C SER A 134 8.21 30.11 33.62
N GLU A 135 7.91 29.12 32.79
CA GLU A 135 8.86 28.09 32.34
C GLU A 135 9.60 28.49 31.04
N GLY A 136 9.30 29.69 30.52
CA GLY A 136 9.95 30.26 29.36
C GLY A 136 9.31 29.82 28.04
N PHE A 137 8.03 29.35 28.06
CA PHE A 137 7.23 29.00 26.91
C PHE A 137 5.91 29.80 26.96
N PRO A 138 5.92 31.13 26.72
CA PRO A 138 4.70 31.93 26.72
C PRO A 138 3.71 31.46 25.64
N LEU A 139 2.43 31.39 25.98
CA LEU A 139 1.34 31.22 25.02
C LEU A 139 1.26 32.48 24.13
N LEU A 140 1.08 32.31 22.83
CA LEU A 140 0.98 33.40 21.85
C LEU A 140 -0.43 33.47 21.22
N GLY A 141 -1.18 32.37 21.31
CA GLY A 141 -2.51 32.29 20.75
C GLY A 141 -2.95 30.89 20.36
N GLY A 142 -4.00 30.81 19.58
CA GLY A 142 -4.53 29.58 19.03
C GLY A 142 -5.17 29.78 17.68
N ARG A 143 -5.31 28.70 16.93
CA ARG A 143 -6.06 28.65 15.66
C ARG A 143 -6.74 27.31 15.49
N LEU A 144 -7.72 27.27 14.57
CA LEU A 144 -8.21 26.01 14.03
C LEU A 144 -7.25 25.51 12.96
N ASP A 145 -7.07 24.21 12.93
CA ASP A 145 -6.30 23.55 11.87
C ASP A 145 -7.06 22.31 11.41
N TYR A 146 -6.61 21.68 10.34
CA TYR A 146 -7.27 20.52 9.75
C TYR A 146 -6.22 19.49 9.43
N VAL A 147 -6.32 18.29 10.00
CA VAL A 147 -5.37 17.20 9.84
C VAL A 147 -6.15 15.89 9.80
N ASP A 148 -5.78 15.00 8.89
CA ASP A 148 -6.40 13.70 8.73
C ASP A 148 -7.95 13.78 8.69
N GLN A 149 -8.48 14.75 7.92
CA GLN A 149 -9.91 15.02 7.75
C GLN A 149 -10.66 15.45 9.02
N HIS A 150 -9.95 15.84 10.08
CA HIS A 150 -10.54 16.32 11.32
C HIS A 150 -10.14 17.77 11.64
N SER A 151 -11.08 18.54 12.18
CA SER A 151 -10.76 19.84 12.77
C SER A 151 -10.05 19.65 14.10
N ILE A 152 -8.91 20.31 14.26
CA ILE A 152 -8.06 20.19 15.44
C ILE A 152 -7.75 21.56 16.04
N ALA A 153 -7.36 21.58 17.32
CA ALA A 153 -6.81 22.77 17.93
C ALA A 153 -5.32 22.86 17.70
N ALA A 154 -4.83 24.03 17.30
CA ALA A 154 -3.42 24.36 17.26
C ALA A 154 -3.15 25.52 18.25
N LEU A 155 -2.41 25.25 19.32
CA LEU A 155 -1.93 26.26 20.26
C LEU A 155 -0.53 26.68 19.86
N ILE A 156 -0.26 27.97 19.91
CA ILE A 156 1.02 28.52 19.54
C ILE A 156 1.74 28.99 20.81
N TYR A 157 2.94 28.43 21.05
CA TYR A 157 3.84 28.86 22.10
C TYR A 157 5.10 29.46 21.52
N GLY A 158 5.75 30.31 22.29
CA GLY A 158 7.06 30.85 21.96
C GLY A 158 8.18 30.23 22.77
N ARG A 159 9.38 30.17 22.23
CA ARG A 159 10.62 29.92 22.94
C ARG A 159 11.72 30.77 22.30
N GLN A 160 12.11 31.87 22.93
CA GLN A 160 13.01 32.85 22.30
C GLN A 160 12.44 33.31 20.93
N GLN A 161 13.14 33.04 19.81
CA GLN A 161 12.70 33.38 18.48
C GLN A 161 11.93 32.25 17.78
N HIS A 162 11.90 31.05 18.39
CA HIS A 162 11.23 29.87 17.83
C HIS A 162 9.75 29.85 18.18
N LYS A 163 8.96 29.27 17.28
CA LYS A 163 7.54 29.01 17.50
C LYS A 163 7.32 27.51 17.66
N ILE A 164 6.47 27.13 18.61
CA ILE A 164 6.04 25.77 18.84
C ILE A 164 4.56 25.73 18.50
N ASN A 165 4.17 24.89 17.55
CA ASN A 165 2.78 24.56 17.33
C ASN A 165 2.46 23.27 18.08
N LEU A 166 1.51 23.36 18.98
CA LEU A 166 0.95 22.22 19.72
C LEU A 166 -0.42 21.89 19.15
N PHE A 167 -0.48 20.79 18.41
CA PHE A 167 -1.70 20.28 17.82
C PHE A 167 -2.36 19.29 18.78
N ILE A 168 -3.68 19.43 18.98
CA ILE A 168 -4.45 18.67 19.97
C ILE A 168 -5.75 18.20 19.35
N TRP A 169 -6.10 16.93 19.54
CA TRP A 169 -7.39 16.34 19.19
C TRP A 169 -7.71 15.12 20.08
N PRO A 170 -8.99 14.71 20.16
CA PRO A 170 -9.40 13.53 20.92
C PRO A 170 -8.75 12.25 20.41
N SER A 171 -8.34 11.36 21.32
CA SER A 171 -7.74 10.08 20.99
C SER A 171 -8.29 8.98 21.89
N LYS A 172 -8.54 7.80 21.29
CA LYS A 172 -8.89 6.58 22.03
C LYS A 172 -7.65 5.81 22.52
N LYS A 173 -6.45 6.27 22.16
CA LYS A 173 -5.21 5.65 22.61
C LYS A 173 -5.05 5.86 24.12
N ALA A 174 -4.51 4.85 24.81
CA ALA A 174 -4.19 4.98 26.24
C ALA A 174 -3.22 6.13 26.47
N ALA A 175 -3.33 6.76 27.66
CA ALA A 175 -2.36 7.75 28.07
C ALA A 175 -0.95 7.16 28.00
N SER A 176 -0.05 7.87 27.37
CA SER A 176 1.35 7.46 27.21
C SER A 176 2.25 8.64 27.51
N GLN A 177 3.38 8.34 28.14
CA GLN A 177 4.49 9.29 28.15
C GLN A 177 4.90 9.60 26.70
N ILE A 178 5.88 10.48 26.50
CA ILE A 178 6.38 10.82 25.16
C ILE A 178 6.59 9.54 24.34
N THR A 179 5.75 9.34 23.35
CA THR A 179 5.68 8.08 22.59
C THR A 179 6.67 8.08 21.44
N LYS A 180 6.85 9.22 20.80
CA LYS A 180 7.67 9.32 19.59
C LYS A 180 8.32 10.70 19.54
N SER A 181 9.63 10.72 19.29
CA SER A 181 10.37 11.92 18.93
C SER A 181 11.03 11.66 17.58
N LEU A 182 10.81 12.52 16.62
CA LEU A 182 11.34 12.38 15.26
C LEU A 182 11.74 13.75 14.70
N ASN A 183 12.64 13.74 13.72
CA ASN A 183 12.97 14.92 12.94
C ASN A 183 12.46 14.75 11.52
N ARG A 184 11.77 15.77 11.00
CA ARG A 184 11.25 15.80 9.64
C ARG A 184 11.50 17.19 9.03
N GLN A 185 12.17 17.23 7.90
CA GLN A 185 12.43 18.46 7.14
C GLN A 185 13.09 19.58 7.97
N GLY A 186 13.92 19.22 8.95
CA GLY A 186 14.57 20.18 9.85
C GLY A 186 13.73 20.57 11.07
N PHE A 187 12.50 20.11 11.20
CA PHE A 187 11.65 20.32 12.38
C PHE A 187 11.68 19.10 13.30
N ASN A 188 11.72 19.36 14.58
CA ASN A 188 11.53 18.34 15.61
C ASN A 188 10.03 18.18 15.90
N VAL A 189 9.61 16.94 16.06
CA VAL A 189 8.22 16.56 16.32
C VAL A 189 8.19 15.63 17.52
N VAL A 190 7.31 15.89 18.48
CA VAL A 190 7.11 15.07 19.68
C VAL A 190 5.64 14.72 19.81
N GLU A 191 5.35 13.41 19.97
CA GLU A 191 3.99 12.87 20.14
C GLU A 191 3.80 12.30 21.54
N TRP A 192 2.65 12.56 22.15
CA TRP A 192 2.18 11.88 23.37
C TRP A 192 0.67 11.85 23.45
N ASN A 193 0.13 11.01 24.33
CA ASN A 193 -1.30 10.95 24.65
C ASN A 193 -1.50 11.18 26.12
N ASP A 194 -2.45 12.03 26.47
CA ASP A 194 -2.85 12.27 27.85
C ASP A 194 -4.33 12.63 27.93
N SER A 195 -4.99 12.17 29.00
CA SER A 195 -6.39 12.54 29.34
C SER A 195 -7.38 12.42 28.18
N GLY A 196 -7.22 11.37 27.32
CA GLY A 196 -8.07 11.13 26.18
C GLY A 196 -7.82 12.05 24.96
N MET A 197 -6.71 12.78 24.99
CA MET A 197 -6.27 13.66 23.90
C MET A 197 -4.92 13.18 23.35
N GLN A 198 -4.70 13.41 22.08
CA GLN A 198 -3.43 13.24 21.40
C GLN A 198 -2.80 14.61 21.19
N PHE A 199 -1.52 14.69 21.48
CA PHE A 199 -0.72 15.91 21.40
C PHE A 199 0.45 15.70 20.45
N TRP A 200 0.70 16.71 19.65
CA TRP A 200 1.84 16.77 18.75
C TRP A 200 2.48 18.16 18.81
N ALA A 201 3.68 18.24 19.31
CA ALA A 201 4.46 19.48 19.31
C ALA A 201 5.40 19.48 18.10
N VAL A 202 5.38 20.55 17.32
CA VAL A 202 6.23 20.75 16.13
C VAL A 202 6.94 22.08 16.24
N SER A 203 8.27 22.08 16.05
CA SER A 203 9.10 23.28 16.08
C SER A 203 10.46 23.04 15.40
N ASP A 204 11.11 24.12 14.97
CA ASP A 204 12.52 24.18 14.61
C ASP A 204 13.47 24.26 15.83
N LEU A 205 12.89 24.31 17.04
CA LEU A 205 13.61 24.26 18.31
C LEU A 205 14.41 22.96 18.44
N ASN A 206 15.52 22.98 19.17
CA ASN A 206 16.27 21.74 19.42
C ASN A 206 15.42 20.67 20.13
N ALA A 207 15.74 19.40 19.92
CA ALA A 207 14.94 18.27 20.38
C ALA A 207 14.78 18.23 21.91
N GLN A 208 15.82 18.62 22.66
CA GLN A 208 15.79 18.61 24.12
C GLN A 208 14.80 19.63 24.68
N ASP A 209 14.82 20.87 24.17
CA ASP A 209 13.89 21.90 24.61
C ASP A 209 12.44 21.57 24.25
N LEU A 210 12.21 20.96 23.06
CA LEU A 210 10.88 20.52 22.66
C LEU A 210 10.37 19.36 23.54
N GLN A 211 11.26 18.44 23.95
CA GLN A 211 10.92 17.39 24.92
C GLN A 211 10.63 17.99 26.30
N ASN A 212 11.41 18.97 26.76
CA ASN A 212 11.15 19.67 28.01
C ASN A 212 9.77 20.35 27.99
N PHE A 213 9.43 21.02 26.92
CA PHE A 213 8.09 21.59 26.72
C PHE A 213 6.98 20.54 26.87
N SER A 214 7.13 19.38 26.22
CA SER A 214 6.15 18.30 26.31
C SER A 214 6.03 17.72 27.73
N GLN A 215 7.15 17.60 28.44
CA GLN A 215 7.15 17.13 29.85
C GLN A 215 6.48 18.12 30.79
N LEU A 216 6.63 19.43 30.57
CA LEU A 216 5.95 20.45 31.34
C LEU A 216 4.43 20.35 31.19
N LEU A 217 3.94 20.11 30.00
CA LEU A 217 2.51 19.91 29.71
C LEU A 217 1.98 18.65 30.41
N LEU A 218 2.73 17.55 30.37
CA LEU A 218 2.34 16.29 31.02
C LEU A 218 2.25 16.41 32.58
N ARG A 219 2.90 17.40 33.17
CA ARG A 219 2.87 17.63 34.63
C ARG A 219 1.75 18.55 35.09
N LYS A 220 1.12 19.27 34.13
CA LYS A 220 0.00 20.18 34.44
C LYS A 220 -1.31 19.38 34.37
N PRO A 221 -2.12 19.34 35.43
CA PRO A 221 -3.38 18.63 35.45
C PRO A 221 -4.44 19.26 34.58
#